data_f4c011cd3ecdf61baf31ecf377854fe1
#
_entry.id   f4c011cd3ecdf61baf31ecf377854fe1
#
_cell.length_a   1.000
_cell.length_b   1.000
_cell.length_c   1.000
_cell.angle_alpha   90.00
_cell.angle_beta   90.00
_cell.angle_gamma   90.00
#
_symmetry.space_group_name_H-M   'P 1'
#
loop_
_entity.id
_entity.type
_entity.pdbx_description
1 polymer ?
#
loop_
_entity_poly.entity_id
_entity_poly.type
_entity_poly.pdbx_seq_one_letter_code
_entity_poly.pdbx_strand_id
1 'polypeptide(L)'
;MIPIQTQLPTWAAVTPTLLLALTALVLFLVDSIDPDSTRPTALAGIAALGSVSALAVAGWFLLAGTGQTGSGGAIELYSGAIVVDGLSLFFTVIFASVAAMVSVASYDYLRDRTYQAEFYSLVMLAATGMSLM
;
A
#
# COMPACT_ATOMS: atom_id res chain seq x y z
N MET A 1 29.66 3.29 -23.00
CA MET A 1 29.70 3.59 -21.57
C MET A 1 28.28 3.44 -21.06
N ILE A 2 27.97 2.36 -20.37
CA ILE A 2 26.68 2.16 -19.75
C ILE A 2 26.69 3.04 -18.50
N PRO A 3 25.82 4.06 -18.38
CA PRO A 3 25.72 4.79 -17.12
C PRO A 3 25.37 3.79 -16.03
N ILE A 4 26.14 3.76 -14.97
CA ILE A 4 25.79 3.09 -13.72
C ILE A 4 24.59 3.90 -13.17
N GLN A 5 23.44 3.69 -13.80
CA GLN A 5 22.19 4.04 -13.15
C GLN A 5 22.16 3.15 -11.93
N THR A 6 22.13 3.75 -10.77
CA THR A 6 21.72 3.12 -9.53
C THR A 6 20.35 2.52 -9.83
N GLN A 7 20.35 1.30 -10.38
CA GLN A 7 19.16 0.52 -10.55
C GLN A 7 18.69 0.24 -9.13
N LEU A 8 17.77 1.06 -8.66
CA LEU A 8 16.95 0.67 -7.54
C LEU A 8 16.49 -0.75 -7.89
N PRO A 9 16.73 -1.71 -7.02
CA PRO A 9 16.34 -3.08 -7.32
C PRO A 9 14.89 -3.06 -7.75
N THR A 10 14.56 -3.74 -8.81
CA THR A 10 13.25 -3.72 -9.47
C THR A 10 12.08 -3.96 -8.51
N TRP A 11 12.34 -4.70 -7.41
CA TRP A 11 11.37 -4.90 -6.34
C TRP A 11 11.09 -3.64 -5.49
N ALA A 12 12.01 -2.66 -5.45
CA ALA A 12 11.79 -1.44 -4.69
C ALA A 12 10.63 -0.60 -5.25
N ALA A 13 10.40 -0.65 -6.56
CA ALA A 13 9.30 0.07 -7.21
C ALA A 13 7.91 -0.47 -6.80
N VAL A 14 7.83 -1.75 -6.44
CA VAL A 14 6.58 -2.42 -6.00
C VAL A 14 6.41 -2.37 -4.47
N THR A 15 7.38 -1.84 -3.75
CA THR A 15 7.38 -1.79 -2.27
C THR A 15 6.10 -1.17 -1.68
N PRO A 16 5.57 -0.02 -2.14
CA PRO A 16 4.36 0.56 -1.55
C PRO A 16 3.14 -0.35 -1.71
N THR A 17 3.00 -1.01 -2.84
CA THR A 17 1.91 -1.96 -3.08
C THR A 17 2.08 -3.23 -2.23
N LEU A 18 3.30 -3.73 -2.08
CA LEU A 18 3.61 -4.86 -1.19
C LEU A 18 3.33 -4.54 0.27
N LEU A 19 3.57 -3.31 0.72
CA LEU A 19 3.22 -2.87 2.08
C LEU A 19 1.72 -2.91 2.33
N LEU A 20 0.91 -2.47 1.37
CA LEU A 20 -0.56 -2.57 1.46
C LEU A 20 -1.02 -4.03 1.51
N ALA A 21 -0.48 -4.87 0.63
CA ALA A 21 -0.79 -6.30 0.60
C ALA A 21 -0.39 -7.02 1.90
N LEU A 22 0.80 -6.72 2.42
CA LEU A 22 1.29 -7.28 3.68
C LEU A 22 0.42 -6.83 4.86
N THR A 23 0.00 -5.58 4.89
CA THR A 23 -0.91 -5.07 5.92
C THR A 23 -2.25 -5.79 5.89
N ALA A 24 -2.81 -6.01 4.70
CA ALA A 24 -4.03 -6.80 4.53
C ALA A 24 -3.88 -8.23 5.04
N LEU A 25 -2.76 -8.88 4.72
CA LEU A 25 -2.44 -10.22 5.19
C LEU A 25 -2.32 -10.27 6.72
N VAL A 26 -1.61 -9.31 7.32
CA VAL A 26 -1.45 -9.24 8.78
C VAL A 26 -2.79 -9.06 9.47
N LEU A 27 -3.66 -8.18 8.97
CA LEU A 27 -5.00 -7.98 9.52
C LEU A 27 -5.83 -9.26 9.46
N PHE A 28 -5.78 -9.97 8.33
CA PHE A 28 -6.48 -11.23 8.17
C PHE A 28 -5.94 -12.33 9.10
N LEU A 29 -4.62 -12.43 9.27
CA LEU A 29 -3.99 -13.40 10.18
C LEU A 29 -4.32 -13.09 11.64
N VAL A 30 -4.29 -11.83 12.04
CA VAL A 30 -4.61 -11.43 13.42
C VAL A 30 -6.04 -11.81 13.76
N ASP A 31 -6.98 -11.59 12.86
CA ASP A 31 -8.37 -12.00 13.03
C ASP A 31 -8.54 -13.51 13.09
N SER A 32 -7.79 -14.24 12.27
CA SER A 32 -7.86 -15.71 12.21
C SER A 32 -7.31 -16.41 13.45
N ILE A 33 -6.32 -15.80 14.13
CA ILE A 33 -5.67 -16.41 15.31
C ILE A 33 -6.48 -16.18 16.57
N ASP A 34 -7.05 -15.00 16.75
CA ASP A 34 -7.77 -14.67 17.98
C ASP A 34 -8.90 -13.63 17.73
N PRO A 35 -10.05 -14.11 17.26
CA PRO A 35 -11.17 -13.23 16.94
C PRO A 35 -11.78 -12.52 18.16
N ASP A 36 -11.60 -13.09 19.38
CA ASP A 36 -12.24 -12.57 20.60
C ASP A 36 -11.36 -11.58 21.37
N SER A 37 -10.04 -11.58 21.18
CA SER A 37 -9.11 -10.73 21.95
C SER A 37 -8.65 -9.47 21.22
N THR A 38 -8.89 -9.36 19.93
CA THR A 38 -8.45 -8.21 19.13
C THR A 38 -9.22 -6.95 19.47
N ARG A 39 -8.50 -6.03 20.09
CA ARG A 39 -9.06 -4.70 20.39
C ARG A 39 -9.29 -3.91 19.10
N PRO A 40 -10.46 -3.28 18.92
CA PRO A 40 -10.78 -2.50 17.73
C PRO A 40 -9.74 -1.42 17.42
N THR A 41 -9.16 -0.85 18.46
CA THR A 41 -8.07 0.16 18.37
C THR A 41 -6.80 -0.41 17.73
N ALA A 42 -6.46 -1.67 18.01
CA ALA A 42 -5.27 -2.30 17.44
C ALA A 42 -5.44 -2.57 15.94
N LEU A 43 -6.59 -3.06 15.52
CA LEU A 43 -6.89 -3.33 14.11
C LEU A 43 -6.90 -2.05 13.27
N ALA A 44 -7.60 -1.02 13.75
CA ALA A 44 -7.60 0.29 13.09
C ALA A 44 -6.20 0.90 13.06
N GLY A 45 -5.42 0.74 14.14
CA GLY A 45 -4.03 1.20 14.22
C GLY A 45 -3.12 0.51 13.21
N ILE A 46 -3.21 -0.81 13.05
CA ILE A 46 -2.43 -1.57 12.06
C ILE A 46 -2.81 -1.14 10.64
N ALA A 47 -4.10 -0.99 10.35
CA ALA A 47 -4.58 -0.54 9.05
C ALA A 47 -4.09 0.88 8.73
N ALA A 48 -4.20 1.80 9.67
CA ALA A 48 -3.74 3.18 9.50
C ALA A 48 -2.21 3.26 9.32
N LEU A 49 -1.44 2.55 10.15
CA LEU A 49 0.03 2.52 10.03
C LEU A 49 0.48 1.90 8.71
N GLY A 50 -0.16 0.82 8.27
CA GLY A 50 0.15 0.18 6.99
C GLY A 50 -0.11 1.11 5.80
N SER A 51 -1.26 1.78 5.77
CA SER A 51 -1.59 2.72 4.70
C SER A 51 -0.71 3.98 4.72
N VAL A 52 -0.41 4.53 5.91
CA VAL A 52 0.50 5.68 6.05
C VAL A 52 1.92 5.31 5.63
N SER A 53 2.42 4.12 5.99
CA SER A 53 3.75 3.67 5.56
C SER A 53 3.84 3.50 4.03
N ALA A 54 2.82 2.93 3.41
CA ALA A 54 2.74 2.81 1.95
C ALA A 54 2.69 4.18 1.28
N LEU A 55 1.91 5.12 1.84
CA LEU A 55 1.82 6.49 1.37
C LEU A 55 3.18 7.22 1.49
N ALA A 56 3.88 7.06 2.61
CA ALA A 56 5.19 7.67 2.83
C ALA A 56 6.23 7.16 1.82
N VAL A 57 6.26 5.85 1.57
CA VAL A 57 7.18 5.24 0.59
C VAL A 57 6.84 5.67 -0.83
N ALA A 58 5.57 5.61 -1.23
CA ALA A 58 5.14 6.04 -2.55
C ALA A 58 5.39 7.53 -2.78
N GLY A 59 5.09 8.36 -1.77
CA GLY A 59 5.37 9.80 -1.81
C GLY A 59 6.87 10.11 -1.89
N TRP A 60 7.68 9.37 -1.16
CA TRP A 60 9.14 9.50 -1.26
C TRP A 60 9.64 9.20 -2.67
N PHE A 61 9.20 8.10 -3.28
CA PHE A 61 9.58 7.76 -4.65
C PHE A 61 9.11 8.81 -5.66
N LEU A 62 7.93 9.37 -5.46
CA LEU A 62 7.40 10.42 -6.32
C LEU A 62 8.24 11.70 -6.21
N LEU A 63 8.59 12.13 -4.99
CA LEU A 63 9.38 13.33 -4.72
C LEU A 63 10.86 13.17 -5.11
N ALA A 64 11.42 11.99 -4.89
CA ALA A 64 12.81 11.68 -5.27
C ALA A 64 13.01 11.58 -6.79
N GLY A 65 11.93 11.66 -7.57
CA GLY A 65 12.00 11.62 -9.03
C GLY A 65 12.41 10.25 -9.58
N THR A 66 12.33 9.21 -8.80
CA THR A 66 12.70 7.85 -9.22
C THR A 66 11.79 7.29 -10.33
N GLY A 67 10.62 7.90 -10.54
CA GLY A 67 9.74 7.64 -11.68
C GLY A 67 9.94 8.61 -12.87
N GLN A 68 10.88 9.56 -12.76
CA GLN A 68 11.18 10.57 -13.78
C GLN A 68 12.61 10.45 -14.32
N THR A 69 13.08 9.27 -14.59
CA THR A 69 14.31 9.16 -15.40
C THR A 69 13.96 9.54 -16.83
N GLY A 70 14.47 10.69 -17.24
CA GLY A 70 14.17 11.37 -18.47
C GLY A 70 14.05 10.46 -19.69
N SER A 71 13.16 10.83 -20.59
CA SER A 71 12.88 10.18 -21.87
C SER A 71 12.41 8.72 -21.78
N GLY A 72 11.24 8.48 -21.17
CA GLY A 72 10.57 7.20 -21.24
C GLY A 72 10.88 6.22 -20.12
N GLY A 73 11.22 6.73 -18.94
CA GLY A 73 11.70 5.96 -17.79
C GLY A 73 10.61 5.23 -16.98
N ALA A 74 9.77 4.47 -17.65
CA ALA A 74 8.97 3.46 -16.97
C ALA A 74 9.87 2.28 -16.57
N ILE A 75 9.78 1.86 -15.32
CA ILE A 75 10.46 0.65 -14.84
C ILE A 75 9.59 -0.55 -15.23
N GLU A 76 10.04 -1.28 -16.24
CA GLU A 76 9.37 -2.51 -16.65
C GLU A 76 9.84 -3.69 -15.79
N LEU A 77 8.88 -4.35 -15.16
CA LEU A 77 9.08 -5.57 -14.38
C LEU A 77 8.44 -6.76 -15.08
N TYR A 78 9.09 -7.92 -14.98
CA TYR A 78 8.58 -9.17 -15.56
C TYR A 78 8.22 -9.06 -17.05
N SER A 79 9.18 -8.59 -17.87
CA SER A 79 9.00 -8.48 -19.33
C SER A 79 7.83 -7.58 -19.76
N GLY A 80 7.58 -6.49 -19.03
CA GLY A 80 6.51 -5.55 -19.35
C GLY A 80 5.15 -5.86 -18.73
N ALA A 81 5.05 -6.90 -17.87
CA ALA A 81 3.80 -7.22 -17.19
C ALA A 81 3.41 -6.19 -16.14
N ILE A 82 4.39 -5.55 -15.50
CA ILE A 82 4.20 -4.46 -14.54
C ILE A 82 5.06 -3.28 -14.99
N VAL A 83 4.44 -2.14 -15.19
CA VAL A 83 5.11 -0.89 -15.56
C VAL A 83 4.89 0.11 -14.43
N VAL A 84 5.96 0.51 -13.77
CA VAL A 84 5.91 1.54 -12.72
C VAL A 84 6.46 2.84 -13.29
N ASP A 85 5.58 3.79 -13.46
CA ASP A 85 5.89 5.15 -13.90
C ASP A 85 5.43 6.20 -12.87
N GLY A 86 5.68 7.46 -13.13
CA GLY A 86 5.26 8.55 -12.25
C GLY A 86 3.74 8.63 -12.07
N LEU A 87 2.97 8.25 -13.08
CA LEU A 87 1.52 8.21 -13.01
C LEU A 87 1.03 7.10 -12.08
N SER A 88 1.62 5.91 -12.19
CA SER A 88 1.35 4.77 -11.32
C SER A 88 1.62 5.10 -9.85
N LEU A 89 2.77 5.71 -9.56
CA LEU A 89 3.11 6.16 -8.21
C LEU A 89 2.13 7.22 -7.68
N PHE A 90 1.71 8.15 -8.52
CA PHE A 90 0.72 9.17 -8.16
C PHE A 90 -0.62 8.53 -7.77
N PHE A 91 -1.12 7.59 -8.56
CA PHE A 91 -2.34 6.85 -8.22
C PHE A 91 -2.19 6.02 -6.95
N THR A 92 -1.04 5.38 -6.74
CA THR A 92 -0.74 4.64 -5.50
C THR A 92 -0.81 5.54 -4.27
N VAL A 93 -0.30 6.77 -4.36
CA VAL A 93 -0.43 7.78 -3.28
C VAL A 93 -1.90 8.12 -3.01
N ILE A 94 -2.70 8.31 -4.06
CA ILE A 94 -4.13 8.58 -3.91
C ILE A 94 -4.83 7.40 -3.22
N PHE A 95 -4.64 6.17 -3.69
CA PHE A 95 -5.31 5.00 -3.11
C PHE A 95 -4.86 4.73 -1.68
N ALA A 96 -3.56 4.89 -1.37
CA ALA A 96 -3.06 4.75 -0.01
C ALA A 96 -3.62 5.85 0.92
N SER A 97 -3.78 7.09 0.44
CA SER A 97 -4.37 8.16 1.23
C SER A 97 -5.85 7.93 1.52
N VAL A 98 -6.60 7.47 0.52
CA VAL A 98 -8.02 7.09 0.70
C VAL A 98 -8.14 5.94 1.69
N ALA A 99 -7.31 4.90 1.57
CA ALA A 99 -7.31 3.78 2.51
C ALA A 99 -7.00 4.23 3.95
N ALA A 100 -6.04 5.16 4.13
CA ALA A 100 -5.75 5.74 5.43
C ALA A 100 -6.94 6.52 6.01
N MET A 101 -7.56 7.38 5.20
CA MET A 101 -8.73 8.17 5.63
C MET A 101 -9.91 7.26 5.99
N VAL A 102 -10.19 6.25 5.18
CA VAL A 102 -11.27 5.28 5.45
C VAL A 102 -10.98 4.51 6.73
N SER A 103 -9.73 4.08 6.96
CA SER A 103 -9.34 3.35 8.17
C SER A 103 -9.57 4.17 9.44
N VAL A 104 -9.24 5.46 9.41
CA VAL A 104 -9.44 6.37 10.55
C VAL A 104 -10.93 6.70 10.72
N ALA A 105 -11.62 7.05 9.64
CA ALA A 105 -13.03 7.45 9.69
C ALA A 105 -13.96 6.31 10.12
N SER A 106 -13.62 5.08 9.75
CA SER A 106 -14.44 3.91 10.09
C SER A 106 -14.28 3.43 11.54
N TYR A 107 -13.27 3.95 12.27
CA TYR A 107 -12.98 3.52 13.64
C TYR A 107 -14.17 3.65 14.58
N ASP A 108 -14.80 4.82 14.64
CA ASP A 108 -15.93 5.07 15.54
C ASP A 108 -17.17 4.25 15.17
N TYR A 109 -17.35 3.98 13.88
CA TYR A 109 -18.49 3.23 13.39
C TYR A 109 -18.34 1.71 13.61
N LEU A 110 -17.10 1.20 13.47
CA LEU A 110 -16.82 -0.23 13.51
C LEU A 110 -16.47 -0.73 14.91
N ARG A 111 -16.12 0.14 15.86
CA ARG A 111 -15.63 -0.27 17.19
C ARG A 111 -16.58 -1.21 17.95
N ASP A 112 -17.87 -1.13 17.67
CA ASP A 112 -18.91 -1.96 18.31
C ASP A 112 -19.38 -3.13 17.42
N ARG A 113 -18.69 -3.39 16.30
CA ARG A 113 -19.04 -4.45 15.35
C ARG A 113 -18.06 -5.62 15.43
N THR A 114 -18.57 -6.83 15.16
CA THR A 114 -17.81 -8.08 15.27
C THR A 114 -16.84 -8.28 14.09
N TYR A 115 -17.10 -7.68 12.91
CA TYR A 115 -16.38 -7.94 11.65
C TYR A 115 -15.39 -6.83 11.26
N GLN A 116 -14.69 -6.28 12.23
CA GLN A 116 -13.80 -5.13 12.01
C GLN A 116 -12.58 -5.48 11.16
N ALA A 117 -11.93 -6.60 11.48
CA ALA A 117 -10.71 -7.03 10.79
C ALA A 117 -10.98 -7.37 9.32
N GLU A 118 -12.12 -8.01 9.03
CA GLU A 118 -12.55 -8.30 7.67
C GLU A 118 -12.73 -7.01 6.86
N PHE A 119 -13.36 -6.00 7.44
CA PHE A 119 -13.55 -4.71 6.78
C PHE A 119 -12.22 -4.04 6.43
N TYR A 120 -11.31 -3.91 7.40
CA TYR A 120 -10.01 -3.29 7.18
C TYR A 120 -9.14 -4.08 6.18
N SER A 121 -9.18 -5.43 6.26
CA SER A 121 -8.44 -6.27 5.31
C SER A 121 -8.96 -6.11 3.88
N LEU A 122 -10.27 -6.03 3.69
CA LEU A 122 -10.88 -5.80 2.38
C LEU A 122 -10.55 -4.42 1.82
N VAL A 123 -10.54 -3.38 2.64
CA VAL A 123 -10.14 -2.02 2.23
C VAL A 123 -8.68 -2.02 1.75
N MET A 124 -7.78 -2.68 2.48
CA MET A 124 -6.37 -2.78 2.11
C MET A 124 -6.15 -3.61 0.84
N LEU A 125 -6.88 -4.71 0.69
CA LEU A 125 -6.85 -5.53 -0.53
C LEU A 125 -7.37 -4.78 -1.74
N ALA A 126 -8.45 -4.01 -1.57
CA ALA A 126 -8.98 -3.16 -2.64
C ALA A 126 -7.96 -2.10 -3.06
N ALA A 127 -7.33 -1.41 -2.10
CA ALA A 127 -6.26 -0.43 -2.38
C ALA A 127 -5.07 -1.08 -3.09
N THR A 128 -4.67 -2.30 -2.67
CA THR A 128 -3.61 -3.07 -3.32
C THR A 128 -3.98 -3.41 -4.77
N GLY A 129 -5.19 -3.91 -4.99
CA GLY A 129 -5.68 -4.24 -6.33
C GLY A 129 -5.73 -3.03 -7.27
N MET A 130 -6.20 -1.88 -6.76
CA MET A 130 -6.22 -0.63 -7.52
C MET A 130 -4.81 -0.11 -7.83
N SER A 131 -3.85 -0.30 -6.94
CA SER A 131 -2.47 0.14 -7.16
C SER A 131 -1.68 -0.77 -8.11
N LEU A 132 -2.14 -2.00 -8.34
CA LEU A 132 -1.53 -2.94 -9.31
C LEU A 132 -2.09 -2.77 -10.73
N MET A 133 -3.18 -2.05 -10.89
CA MET A 133 -3.87 -1.87 -12.17
C MET A 133 -3.25 -0.72 -13.00
#